data_8c3b4156ddb7b59cc7aa5b8558a8e8e2
#
_entry.id   8c3b4156ddb7b59cc7aa5b8558a8e8e2
#
_cell.length_a   1.000
_cell.length_b   1.000
_cell.length_c   1.000
_cell.angle_alpha   90.00
_cell.angle_beta   90.00
_cell.angle_gamma   90.00
#
_symmetry.space_group_name_H-M   'P 1'
#
loop_
_entity.id
_entity.type
_entity.pdbx_description
1 polymer ?
#
loop_
_entity_poly.entity_id
_entity_poly.type
_entity_poly.pdbx_seq_one_letter_code
_entity_poly.pdbx_strand_id
1 'polypeptide(L)'
;MTDLIVELSKYLMTLLFAFYTYECFSSFRGKLTPEKRAKIFKRLMCLMYLIHLDAFLAIYAVTDDIRMILFYVVQAAFIAVTISSYRLVYGRASGLLINNMCMLLMIGFIMITRLSFDKAIRQFAIAVGAMVCSLIIPVLIQKVRFLRKMPWLYAAAGIIGLLAVLAFGITSSGAKISISIAGISVQPSEFVKIIFVFFVACMLYENTDLKHVCIATVLAAVHVLILVLSRDLGGALIFFVTYLVMLYVATRKLFYFAGGLLTGCIAAVVAYQLFSHVRVRVLAWQDPLSRIENEGYQICQSLFAIGTGGWFGMGLYQGMPEKIPVVEQDFIFSAIAEEMGGIFAICLLMVCISCFLMFFNVAMQMKEQFYKLIALGLGTVYGFQVFLTVGGVTKFIPSTGVTLPLVSYGGSSLFSTMIMFAVVQGLYIRRQDEGAANERKNAAPPRRRKTGFDEDVETFS
;
A
#
# COMPACT_ATOMS: atom_id res chain seq x y z
N MET A 1 -37.49 2.32 11.93
CA MET A 1 -36.79 3.55 11.44
C MET A 1 -35.33 3.28 11.19
N THR A 2 -34.64 2.57 12.08
CA THR A 2 -33.24 2.19 11.95
C THR A 2 -32.96 1.40 10.67
N ASP A 3 -33.77 0.37 10.37
CA ASP A 3 -33.59 -0.45 9.16
C ASP A 3 -33.72 0.37 7.87
N LEU A 4 -34.62 1.36 7.86
CA LEU A 4 -34.78 2.26 6.71
C LEU A 4 -33.55 3.15 6.53
N ILE A 5 -32.93 3.63 7.62
CA ILE A 5 -31.71 4.43 7.56
C ILE A 5 -30.58 3.59 6.99
N VAL A 6 -30.39 2.37 7.48
CA VAL A 6 -29.32 1.46 6.99
C VAL A 6 -29.56 1.08 5.53
N GLU A 7 -30.82 0.82 5.14
CA GLU A 7 -31.18 0.47 3.76
C GLU A 7 -30.90 1.62 2.79
N LEU A 8 -31.24 2.87 3.16
CA LEU A 8 -30.95 4.05 2.33
C LEU A 8 -29.44 4.36 2.29
N SER A 9 -28.76 4.23 3.44
CA SER A 9 -27.32 4.50 3.57
C SER A 9 -26.49 3.63 2.63
N LYS A 10 -26.80 2.31 2.48
CA LYS A 10 -26.02 1.43 1.58
C LYS A 10 -26.05 1.90 0.12
N TYR A 11 -27.20 2.39 -0.37
CA TYR A 11 -27.29 2.91 -1.74
C TYR A 11 -26.58 4.26 -1.86
N LEU A 12 -26.71 5.13 -0.85
CA LEU A 12 -26.07 6.44 -0.83
C LEU A 12 -24.54 6.28 -0.80
N MET A 13 -23.98 5.45 0.10
CA MET A 13 -22.55 5.18 0.18
C MET A 13 -22.02 4.62 -1.15
N THR A 14 -22.72 3.65 -1.73
CA THR A 14 -22.34 3.05 -3.01
C THR A 14 -22.31 4.09 -4.14
N LEU A 15 -23.33 4.94 -4.23
CA LEU A 15 -23.40 6.01 -5.22
C LEU A 15 -22.27 7.03 -5.03
N LEU A 16 -22.07 7.51 -3.81
CA LEU A 16 -21.01 8.48 -3.49
C LEU A 16 -19.62 7.90 -3.79
N PHE A 17 -19.40 6.61 -3.50
CA PHE A 17 -18.12 5.97 -3.75
C PHE A 17 -17.88 5.70 -5.25
N ALA A 18 -18.93 5.41 -6.01
CA ALA A 18 -18.82 5.35 -7.46
C ALA A 18 -18.45 6.71 -8.07
N PHE A 19 -19.01 7.82 -7.57
CA PHE A 19 -18.62 9.16 -7.97
C PHE A 19 -17.17 9.49 -7.55
N TYR A 20 -16.76 9.10 -6.34
CA TYR A 20 -15.38 9.26 -5.90
C TYR A 20 -14.42 8.55 -6.86
N THR A 21 -14.71 7.30 -7.19
CA THR A 21 -13.90 6.49 -8.12
C THR A 21 -13.84 7.13 -9.51
N TYR A 22 -14.95 7.60 -10.04
CA TYR A 22 -15.00 8.31 -11.32
C TYR A 22 -14.11 9.57 -11.31
N GLU A 23 -14.22 10.42 -10.28
CA GLU A 23 -13.39 11.62 -10.14
C GLU A 23 -11.90 11.28 -9.96
N CYS A 24 -11.61 10.19 -9.24
CA CYS A 24 -10.25 9.69 -9.05
C CYS A 24 -9.59 9.39 -10.41
N PHE A 25 -10.26 8.62 -11.29
CA PHE A 25 -9.77 8.32 -12.63
C PHE A 25 -9.83 9.50 -13.58
N SER A 26 -10.78 10.41 -13.41
CA SER A 26 -10.83 11.66 -14.18
C SER A 26 -9.57 12.52 -13.98
N SER A 27 -8.91 12.43 -12.82
CA SER A 27 -7.68 13.15 -12.52
C SER A 27 -6.45 12.70 -13.33
N PHE A 28 -6.48 11.50 -13.95
CA PHE A 28 -5.42 10.99 -14.82
C PHE A 28 -5.49 11.54 -16.26
N ARG A 29 -6.54 12.26 -16.63
CA ARG A 29 -6.65 12.88 -17.96
C ARG A 29 -5.53 13.88 -18.18
N GLY A 30 -4.71 13.69 -19.24
CA GLY A 30 -3.43 14.36 -19.44
C GLY A 30 -3.47 15.89 -19.67
N LYS A 31 -4.63 16.50 -19.99
CA LYS A 31 -4.77 17.93 -20.35
C LYS A 31 -5.57 18.75 -19.32
N LEU A 32 -5.49 18.39 -18.04
CA LEU A 32 -6.20 19.14 -17.00
C LEU A 32 -5.45 20.40 -16.60
N THR A 33 -6.13 21.55 -16.63
CA THR A 33 -5.61 22.79 -16.05
C THR A 33 -5.44 22.66 -14.54
N PRO A 34 -4.50 23.38 -13.91
CA PRO A 34 -4.31 23.35 -12.44
C PRO A 34 -5.60 23.63 -11.67
N GLU A 35 -6.43 24.57 -12.16
CA GLU A 35 -7.73 24.91 -11.54
C GLU A 35 -8.74 23.74 -11.58
N LYS A 36 -8.85 23.07 -12.74
CA LYS A 36 -9.73 21.89 -12.89
C LYS A 36 -9.27 20.75 -11.97
N ARG A 37 -7.94 20.54 -11.88
CA ARG A 37 -7.37 19.53 -10.98
C ARG A 37 -7.66 19.86 -9.50
N ALA A 38 -7.54 21.14 -9.10
CA ALA A 38 -7.88 21.56 -7.75
C ALA A 38 -9.38 21.36 -7.42
N LYS A 39 -10.28 21.61 -8.39
CA LYS A 39 -11.73 21.34 -8.24
C LYS A 39 -12.01 19.84 -8.05
N ILE A 40 -11.36 18.97 -8.82
CA ILE A 40 -11.45 17.50 -8.67
C ILE A 40 -11.03 17.10 -7.25
N PHE A 41 -9.89 17.59 -6.76
CA PHE A 41 -9.40 17.25 -5.42
C PHE A 41 -10.32 17.74 -4.29
N LYS A 42 -10.98 18.89 -4.45
CA LYS A 42 -12.00 19.37 -3.51
C LYS A 42 -13.24 18.46 -3.53
N ARG A 43 -13.69 18.02 -4.70
CA ARG A 43 -14.83 17.10 -4.82
C ARG A 43 -14.51 15.73 -4.20
N LEU A 44 -13.32 15.16 -4.47
CA LEU A 44 -12.86 13.92 -3.84
C LEU A 44 -12.89 14.04 -2.31
N MET A 45 -12.39 15.14 -1.76
CA MET A 45 -12.42 15.39 -0.32
C MET A 45 -13.86 15.49 0.22
N CYS A 46 -14.76 16.21 -0.48
CA CYS A 46 -16.16 16.32 -0.08
C CYS A 46 -16.86 14.96 -0.08
N LEU A 47 -16.72 14.19 -1.16
CA LEU A 47 -17.31 12.85 -1.28
C LEU A 47 -16.81 11.90 -0.18
N MET A 48 -15.51 11.95 0.13
CA MET A 48 -14.90 11.17 1.18
C MET A 48 -15.54 11.46 2.55
N TYR A 49 -15.70 12.74 2.91
CA TYR A 49 -16.36 13.12 4.18
C TYR A 49 -17.85 12.77 4.21
N LEU A 50 -18.55 12.86 3.08
CA LEU A 50 -19.96 12.47 2.99
C LEU A 50 -20.13 10.96 3.22
N ILE A 51 -19.29 10.13 2.60
CA ILE A 51 -19.30 8.67 2.83
C ILE A 51 -19.02 8.36 4.30
N HIS A 52 -18.01 9.02 4.89
CA HIS A 52 -17.66 8.81 6.29
C HIS A 52 -18.78 9.21 7.25
N LEU A 53 -19.42 10.36 7.00
CA LEU A 53 -20.53 10.83 7.80
C LEU A 53 -21.72 9.86 7.71
N ASP A 54 -22.11 9.46 6.49
CA ASP A 54 -23.23 8.56 6.25
C ASP A 54 -23.03 7.20 6.94
N ALA A 55 -21.82 6.63 6.81
CA ALA A 55 -21.47 5.38 7.48
C ALA A 55 -21.57 5.47 9.02
N PHE A 56 -21.05 6.55 9.63
CA PHE A 56 -21.13 6.72 11.08
C PHE A 56 -22.53 7.07 11.59
N LEU A 57 -23.36 7.73 10.77
CA LEU A 57 -24.78 7.90 11.08
C LEU A 57 -25.50 6.55 11.07
N ALA A 58 -25.23 5.67 10.11
CA ALA A 58 -25.77 4.33 10.08
C ALA A 58 -25.30 3.50 11.29
N ILE A 59 -24.01 3.54 11.63
CA ILE A 59 -23.46 2.87 12.83
C ILE A 59 -24.14 3.38 14.10
N TYR A 60 -24.28 4.69 14.26
CA TYR A 60 -24.95 5.29 15.42
C TYR A 60 -26.43 4.88 15.50
N ALA A 61 -27.14 4.90 14.36
CA ALA A 61 -28.55 4.50 14.33
C ALA A 61 -28.78 3.05 14.78
N VAL A 62 -27.82 2.15 14.54
CA VAL A 62 -27.91 0.75 14.96
C VAL A 62 -27.45 0.55 16.41
N THR A 63 -26.36 1.20 16.82
CA THR A 63 -25.72 0.96 18.13
C THR A 63 -26.31 1.82 19.24
N ASP A 64 -26.94 2.95 18.91
CA ASP A 64 -27.43 3.99 19.83
C ASP A 64 -26.35 4.46 20.84
N ASP A 65 -25.09 4.44 20.41
CA ASP A 65 -23.93 4.76 21.24
C ASP A 65 -23.30 6.07 20.81
N ILE A 66 -23.42 7.10 21.66
CA ILE A 66 -22.87 8.45 21.41
C ILE A 66 -21.35 8.44 21.17
N ARG A 67 -20.63 7.43 21.66
CA ARG A 67 -19.19 7.28 21.43
C ARG A 67 -18.88 7.16 19.94
N MET A 68 -19.78 6.62 19.12
CA MET A 68 -19.61 6.51 17.67
C MET A 68 -19.55 7.90 17.02
N ILE A 69 -20.41 8.82 17.43
CA ILE A 69 -20.40 10.21 16.92
C ILE A 69 -19.13 10.93 17.36
N LEU A 70 -18.71 10.78 18.63
CA LEU A 70 -17.47 11.38 19.12
C LEU A 70 -16.27 10.85 18.35
N PHE A 71 -16.24 9.54 18.08
CA PHE A 71 -15.15 8.90 17.34
C PHE A 71 -15.11 9.32 15.87
N TYR A 72 -16.30 9.51 15.24
CA TYR A 72 -16.41 10.12 13.92
C TYR A 72 -15.75 11.50 13.89
N VAL A 73 -16.08 12.39 14.82
CA VAL A 73 -15.54 13.76 14.87
C VAL A 73 -14.02 13.73 14.98
N VAL A 74 -13.47 12.87 15.85
CA VAL A 74 -12.03 12.73 16.04
C VAL A 74 -11.36 12.20 14.77
N GLN A 75 -11.93 11.20 14.09
CA GLN A 75 -11.41 10.68 12.83
C GLN A 75 -11.49 11.72 11.70
N ALA A 76 -12.60 12.42 11.57
CA ALA A 76 -12.77 13.48 10.57
C ALA A 76 -11.76 14.61 10.78
N ALA A 77 -11.55 15.04 12.03
CA ALA A 77 -10.52 16.03 12.38
C ALA A 77 -9.11 15.53 12.03
N PHE A 78 -8.79 14.27 12.35
CA PHE A 78 -7.50 13.65 12.00
C PHE A 78 -7.24 13.68 10.50
N ILE A 79 -8.22 13.31 9.67
CA ILE A 79 -8.10 13.35 8.21
C ILE A 79 -7.92 14.79 7.71
N ALA A 80 -8.67 15.75 8.28
CA ALA A 80 -8.52 17.17 7.94
C ALA A 80 -7.11 17.68 8.27
N VAL A 81 -6.59 17.34 9.46
CA VAL A 81 -5.23 17.66 9.88
C VAL A 81 -4.21 17.00 8.95
N THR A 82 -4.38 15.72 8.59
CA THR A 82 -3.48 15.01 7.68
C THR A 82 -3.39 15.71 6.32
N ILE A 83 -4.53 15.98 5.68
CA ILE A 83 -4.57 16.66 4.37
C ILE A 83 -3.97 18.08 4.45
N SER A 84 -4.32 18.83 5.51
CA SER A 84 -3.86 20.21 5.70
C SER A 84 -2.36 20.26 5.98
N SER A 85 -1.83 19.36 6.80
CA SER A 85 -0.40 19.27 7.12
C SER A 85 0.43 18.96 5.88
N TYR A 86 0.01 17.99 5.06
CA TYR A 86 0.69 17.70 3.80
C TYR A 86 0.67 18.89 2.82
N ARG A 87 -0.44 19.62 2.74
CA ARG A 87 -0.56 20.81 1.86
C ARG A 87 0.26 21.99 2.37
N LEU A 88 0.30 22.19 3.69
CA LEU A 88 1.03 23.28 4.33
C LEU A 88 2.54 23.06 4.23
N VAL A 89 3.01 21.85 4.57
CA VAL A 89 4.44 21.52 4.58
C VAL A 89 4.96 21.28 3.15
N TYR A 90 4.14 20.69 2.28
CA TYR A 90 4.54 20.27 0.93
C TYR A 90 3.58 20.82 -0.12
N GLY A 91 3.75 22.08 -0.52
CA GLY A 91 2.89 22.73 -1.54
C GLY A 91 2.86 22.04 -2.91
N ARG A 92 3.83 21.15 -3.19
CA ARG A 92 3.92 20.36 -4.45
C ARG A 92 3.56 18.89 -4.30
N ALA A 93 3.01 18.48 -3.15
CA ALA A 93 2.57 17.10 -2.94
C ALA A 93 1.42 16.69 -3.86
N SER A 94 1.33 15.40 -4.18
CA SER A 94 0.24 14.86 -4.99
C SER A 94 -1.06 14.83 -4.19
N GLY A 95 -2.00 15.72 -4.51
CA GLY A 95 -3.31 15.75 -3.87
C GLY A 95 -4.14 14.49 -4.10
N LEU A 96 -3.99 13.82 -5.26
CA LEU A 96 -4.67 12.55 -5.52
C LEU A 96 -4.19 11.45 -4.57
N LEU A 97 -2.87 11.32 -4.42
CA LEU A 97 -2.29 10.28 -3.57
C LEU A 97 -2.66 10.47 -2.10
N ILE A 98 -2.71 11.73 -1.63
CA ILE A 98 -3.15 12.05 -0.25
C ILE A 98 -4.64 11.70 -0.06
N ASN A 99 -5.51 12.12 -0.99
CA ASN A 99 -6.95 11.84 -0.90
C ASN A 99 -7.23 10.33 -0.92
N ASN A 100 -6.57 9.57 -1.80
CA ASN A 100 -6.76 8.12 -1.87
C ASN A 100 -6.23 7.41 -0.62
N MET A 101 -5.08 7.82 -0.07
CA MET A 101 -4.58 7.32 1.19
C MET A 101 -5.59 7.56 2.33
N CYS A 102 -6.13 8.78 2.43
CA CYS A 102 -7.14 9.13 3.42
C CYS A 102 -8.46 8.36 3.21
N MET A 103 -8.88 8.16 1.96
CA MET A 103 -10.09 7.39 1.64
C MET A 103 -9.97 5.93 2.07
N LEU A 104 -8.85 5.27 1.78
CA LEU A 104 -8.59 3.90 2.21
C LEU A 104 -8.54 3.79 3.75
N LEU A 105 -7.91 4.75 4.43
CA LEU A 105 -7.92 4.83 5.90
C LEU A 105 -9.34 4.97 6.46
N MET A 106 -10.17 5.83 5.87
CA MET A 106 -11.55 6.03 6.30
C MET A 106 -12.39 4.76 6.16
N ILE A 107 -12.29 4.06 5.01
CA ILE A 107 -12.99 2.78 4.82
C ILE A 107 -12.52 1.77 5.87
N GLY A 108 -11.21 1.70 6.14
CA GLY A 108 -10.67 0.87 7.21
C GLY A 108 -11.24 1.24 8.57
N PHE A 109 -11.30 2.53 8.92
CA PHE A 109 -11.86 2.98 10.18
C PHE A 109 -13.36 2.65 10.32
N ILE A 110 -14.16 2.83 9.27
CA ILE A 110 -15.58 2.45 9.25
C ILE A 110 -15.72 0.95 9.56
N MET A 111 -15.06 0.10 8.79
CA MET A 111 -15.21 -1.35 8.92
C MET A 111 -14.66 -1.90 10.22
N ILE A 112 -13.51 -1.41 10.67
CA ILE A 112 -12.93 -1.87 11.94
C ILE A 112 -13.77 -1.39 13.12
N THR A 113 -14.35 -0.17 13.07
CA THR A 113 -15.29 0.34 14.10
C THR A 113 -16.54 -0.55 14.16
N ARG A 114 -17.09 -0.93 13.00
CA ARG A 114 -18.22 -1.85 12.90
C ARG A 114 -17.90 -3.24 13.49
N LEU A 115 -16.69 -3.76 13.24
CA LEU A 115 -16.29 -5.10 13.68
C LEU A 115 -15.84 -5.13 15.14
N SER A 116 -15.10 -4.13 15.60
CA SER A 116 -14.60 -4.04 16.97
C SER A 116 -14.14 -2.63 17.31
N PHE A 117 -14.87 -1.97 18.19
CA PHE A 117 -14.55 -0.60 18.62
C PHE A 117 -13.18 -0.49 19.29
N ASP A 118 -12.80 -1.47 20.14
CA ASP A 118 -11.48 -1.48 20.80
C ASP A 118 -10.32 -1.59 19.81
N LYS A 119 -10.48 -2.42 18.77
CA LYS A 119 -9.50 -2.53 17.69
C LYS A 119 -9.43 -1.23 16.87
N ALA A 120 -10.57 -0.57 16.65
CA ALA A 120 -10.63 0.69 15.95
C ALA A 120 -9.86 1.80 16.68
N ILE A 121 -10.01 1.91 17.99
CA ILE A 121 -9.25 2.87 18.83
C ILE A 121 -7.74 2.60 18.71
N ARG A 122 -7.31 1.35 18.83
CA ARG A 122 -5.89 0.97 18.70
C ARG A 122 -5.34 1.30 17.31
N GLN A 123 -6.09 0.95 16.26
CA GLN A 123 -5.71 1.25 14.87
C GLN A 123 -5.60 2.75 14.65
N PHE A 124 -6.54 3.54 15.18
CA PHE A 124 -6.54 4.99 15.09
C PHE A 124 -5.31 5.60 15.79
N ALA A 125 -4.97 5.15 17.00
CA ALA A 125 -3.79 5.62 17.71
C ALA A 125 -2.49 5.35 16.91
N ILE A 126 -2.39 4.18 16.28
CA ILE A 126 -1.25 3.84 15.41
C ILE A 126 -1.24 4.74 14.15
N ALA A 127 -2.41 5.03 13.56
CA ALA A 127 -2.52 5.92 12.41
C ALA A 127 -2.04 7.34 12.72
N VAL A 128 -2.34 7.86 13.91
CA VAL A 128 -1.85 9.17 14.38
C VAL A 128 -0.32 9.17 14.47
N GLY A 129 0.29 8.16 15.10
CA GLY A 129 1.74 8.02 15.17
C GLY A 129 2.39 7.87 13.79
N ALA A 130 1.80 7.06 12.92
CA ALA A 130 2.27 6.85 11.55
C ALA A 130 2.20 8.14 10.71
N MET A 131 1.18 8.95 10.89
CA MET A 131 1.03 10.25 10.21
C MET A 131 2.17 11.20 10.57
N VAL A 132 2.51 11.33 11.84
CA VAL A 132 3.62 12.17 12.29
C VAL A 132 4.93 11.74 11.63
N CYS A 133 5.24 10.43 11.66
CA CYS A 133 6.41 9.90 10.99
C CYS A 133 6.36 10.12 9.46
N SER A 134 5.21 9.96 8.84
CA SER A 134 5.03 10.12 7.39
C SER A 134 5.30 11.54 6.90
N LEU A 135 5.10 12.55 7.72
CA LEU A 135 5.42 13.95 7.40
C LEU A 135 6.93 14.23 7.33
N ILE A 136 7.76 13.45 8.02
CA ILE A 136 9.23 13.65 8.03
C ILE A 136 9.88 13.03 6.79
N ILE A 137 9.35 11.92 6.30
CA ILE A 137 9.95 11.09 5.26
C ILE A 137 10.19 11.83 3.92
N PRO A 138 9.25 12.64 3.37
CA PRO A 138 9.50 13.35 2.12
C PRO A 138 10.72 14.28 2.20
N VAL A 139 10.98 14.92 3.36
CA VAL A 139 12.17 15.74 3.58
C VAL A 139 13.44 14.89 3.53
N LEU A 140 13.41 13.71 4.17
CA LEU A 140 14.57 12.79 4.16
C LEU A 140 14.90 12.35 2.73
N ILE A 141 13.89 11.96 1.94
CA ILE A 141 14.08 11.53 0.54
C ILE A 141 14.66 12.65 -0.33
N GLN A 142 14.29 13.90 -0.08
CA GLN A 142 14.80 15.05 -0.85
C GLN A 142 16.21 15.45 -0.46
N LYS A 143 16.54 15.46 0.84
CA LYS A 143 17.80 16.03 1.36
C LYS A 143 18.92 15.01 1.51
N VAL A 144 18.61 13.74 1.78
CA VAL A 144 19.62 12.74 2.16
C VAL A 144 20.15 12.02 0.93
N ARG A 145 21.23 12.55 0.35
CA ARG A 145 21.88 12.00 -0.86
C ARG A 145 22.63 10.67 -0.60
N PHE A 146 23.02 10.38 0.61
CA PHE A 146 23.81 9.18 0.91
C PHE A 146 22.97 7.89 0.98
N LEU A 147 21.63 7.98 0.97
CA LEU A 147 20.73 6.82 0.93
C LEU A 147 21.07 5.82 -0.19
N ARG A 148 21.63 6.28 -1.31
CA ARG A 148 22.03 5.44 -2.43
C ARG A 148 23.38 4.71 -2.25
N LYS A 149 24.15 5.04 -1.20
CA LYS A 149 25.51 4.52 -1.00
C LYS A 149 25.62 3.42 0.07
N MET A 150 24.50 2.89 0.56
CA MET A 150 24.48 1.98 1.72
C MET A 150 23.81 0.62 1.43
N PRO A 151 24.14 -0.08 0.31
CA PRO A 151 23.49 -1.34 -0.04
C PRO A 151 23.65 -2.40 1.05
N TRP A 152 24.85 -2.51 1.62
CA TRP A 152 25.18 -3.49 2.65
C TRP A 152 24.47 -3.23 3.97
N LEU A 153 24.28 -1.95 4.34
CA LEU A 153 23.52 -1.58 5.54
C LEU A 153 22.06 -2.00 5.40
N TYR A 154 21.43 -1.74 4.25
CA TYR A 154 20.05 -2.15 3.99
C TYR A 154 19.91 -3.68 3.97
N ALA A 155 20.84 -4.40 3.31
CA ALA A 155 20.85 -5.85 3.30
C ALA A 155 20.97 -6.43 4.72
N ALA A 156 21.95 -5.94 5.49
CA ALA A 156 22.18 -6.39 6.87
C ALA A 156 20.96 -6.06 7.77
N ALA A 157 20.44 -4.83 7.73
CA ALA A 157 19.29 -4.44 8.51
C ALA A 157 18.05 -5.28 8.19
N GLY A 158 17.82 -5.58 6.91
CA GLY A 158 16.72 -6.44 6.47
C GLY A 158 16.87 -7.87 7.00
N ILE A 159 18.05 -8.49 6.80
CA ILE A 159 18.32 -9.85 7.25
C ILE A 159 18.24 -9.95 8.78
N ILE A 160 18.84 -9.03 9.52
CA ILE A 160 18.80 -9.02 10.99
C ILE A 160 17.36 -8.85 11.48
N GLY A 161 16.59 -7.94 10.88
CA GLY A 161 15.17 -7.74 11.22
C GLY A 161 14.32 -8.99 11.02
N LEU A 162 14.53 -9.74 9.94
CA LEU A 162 13.83 -10.99 9.68
C LEU A 162 14.32 -12.13 10.58
N LEU A 163 15.63 -12.23 10.85
CA LEU A 163 16.18 -13.22 11.77
C LEU A 163 15.72 -12.99 13.21
N ALA A 164 15.53 -11.74 13.63
CA ALA A 164 14.97 -11.43 14.93
C ALA A 164 13.55 -12.00 15.10
N VAL A 165 12.73 -11.97 14.04
CA VAL A 165 11.40 -12.62 14.06
C VAL A 165 11.51 -14.13 14.16
N LEU A 166 12.42 -14.73 13.39
CA LEU A 166 12.62 -16.19 13.42
C LEU A 166 13.07 -16.68 14.82
N ALA A 167 13.94 -15.89 15.51
CA ALA A 167 14.46 -16.21 16.84
C ALA A 167 13.46 -15.91 17.96
N PHE A 168 12.86 -14.72 17.97
CA PHE A 168 12.07 -14.19 19.09
C PHE A 168 10.57 -14.05 18.77
N GLY A 169 10.14 -14.43 17.57
CA GLY A 169 8.76 -14.24 17.12
C GLY A 169 7.76 -15.10 17.86
N ILE A 170 6.59 -14.51 18.10
CA ILE A 170 5.41 -15.21 18.65
C ILE A 170 4.69 -15.88 17.49
N THR A 171 4.28 -17.13 17.72
CA THR A 171 3.48 -17.88 16.75
C THR A 171 2.03 -17.38 16.78
N SER A 172 1.59 -16.78 15.68
CA SER A 172 0.19 -16.40 15.46
C SER A 172 -0.33 -17.12 14.22
N SER A 173 -1.48 -17.79 14.36
CA SER A 173 -2.09 -18.57 13.25
C SER A 173 -1.13 -19.55 12.55
N GLY A 174 -0.20 -20.14 13.32
CA GLY A 174 0.76 -21.14 12.82
C GLY A 174 2.02 -20.56 12.13
N ALA A 175 2.16 -19.24 12.05
CA ALA A 175 3.35 -18.56 11.52
C ALA A 175 4.04 -17.71 12.60
N LYS A 176 5.37 -17.65 12.59
CA LYS A 176 6.16 -16.73 13.42
C LYS A 176 6.34 -15.42 12.66
N ILE A 177 5.47 -14.45 12.89
CA ILE A 177 5.45 -13.22 12.10
C ILE A 177 5.61 -11.94 12.90
N SER A 178 5.37 -11.98 14.22
CA SER A 178 5.40 -10.78 15.06
C SER A 178 6.22 -10.95 16.33
N ILE A 179 6.74 -9.84 16.82
CA ILE A 179 7.43 -9.73 18.11
C ILE A 179 6.59 -8.83 19.00
N SER A 180 6.34 -9.26 20.24
CA SER A 180 5.68 -8.38 21.24
C SER A 180 6.73 -7.51 21.93
N ILE A 181 6.57 -6.19 21.79
CA ILE A 181 7.40 -5.20 22.46
C ILE A 181 6.48 -4.35 23.32
N ALA A 182 6.63 -4.41 24.65
CA ALA A 182 5.80 -3.67 25.61
C ALA A 182 4.26 -3.84 25.38
N GLY A 183 3.82 -5.06 25.03
CA GLY A 183 2.41 -5.36 24.79
C GLY A 183 1.89 -4.94 23.39
N ILE A 184 2.74 -4.35 22.56
CA ILE A 184 2.42 -4.02 21.15
C ILE A 184 3.01 -5.11 20.25
N SER A 185 2.17 -5.73 19.41
CA SER A 185 2.63 -6.67 18.40
C SER A 185 3.17 -5.93 17.20
N VAL A 186 4.46 -6.10 16.91
CA VAL A 186 5.14 -5.50 15.74
C VAL A 186 5.54 -6.62 14.79
N GLN A 187 5.24 -6.46 13.52
CA GLN A 187 5.64 -7.37 12.44
C GLN A 187 6.80 -6.75 11.65
N PRO A 188 8.05 -7.13 11.93
CA PRO A 188 9.22 -6.53 11.28
C PRO A 188 9.25 -6.70 9.76
N SER A 189 8.72 -7.78 9.19
CA SER A 189 8.66 -7.98 7.74
C SER A 189 7.92 -6.84 7.00
N GLU A 190 6.96 -6.19 7.67
CA GLU A 190 6.24 -5.02 7.15
C GLU A 190 7.16 -3.81 6.91
N PHE A 191 8.15 -3.61 7.74
CA PHE A 191 9.16 -2.54 7.60
C PHE A 191 10.31 -2.98 6.69
N VAL A 192 10.71 -4.24 6.83
CA VAL A 192 11.82 -4.79 6.04
C VAL A 192 11.50 -4.79 4.54
N LYS A 193 10.24 -4.92 4.11
CA LYS A 193 9.90 -4.80 2.68
C LYS A 193 10.28 -3.45 2.07
N ILE A 194 10.21 -2.36 2.86
CA ILE A 194 10.65 -1.03 2.41
C ILE A 194 12.18 -0.99 2.33
N ILE A 195 12.86 -1.47 3.38
CA ILE A 195 14.33 -1.55 3.43
C ILE A 195 14.86 -2.42 2.28
N PHE A 196 14.18 -3.52 1.96
CA PHE A 196 14.50 -4.41 0.86
C PHE A 196 14.42 -3.71 -0.50
N VAL A 197 13.40 -2.88 -0.74
CA VAL A 197 13.32 -2.08 -1.97
C VAL A 197 14.51 -1.12 -2.08
N PHE A 198 14.90 -0.45 -0.99
CA PHE A 198 16.10 0.39 -0.97
C PHE A 198 17.38 -0.41 -1.22
N PHE A 199 17.50 -1.59 -0.60
CA PHE A 199 18.62 -2.51 -0.84
C PHE A 199 18.75 -2.87 -2.32
N VAL A 200 17.70 -3.39 -2.94
CA VAL A 200 17.71 -3.80 -4.34
C VAL A 200 17.97 -2.60 -5.26
N ALA A 201 17.35 -1.43 -4.97
CA ALA A 201 17.60 -0.21 -5.72
C ALA A 201 19.07 0.22 -5.65
N CYS A 202 19.72 0.17 -4.46
CA CYS A 202 21.11 0.50 -4.29
C CYS A 202 22.05 -0.46 -5.04
N MET A 203 21.71 -1.75 -5.07
CA MET A 203 22.54 -2.76 -5.73
C MET A 203 22.49 -2.67 -7.26
N LEU A 204 21.34 -2.25 -7.83
CA LEU A 204 21.08 -2.37 -9.28
C LEU A 204 21.04 -1.02 -10.03
N TYR A 205 21.21 0.15 -9.37
CA TYR A 205 21.06 1.44 -10.06
C TYR A 205 22.29 1.85 -10.87
N GLU A 206 23.50 1.50 -10.42
CA GLU A 206 24.76 1.85 -11.12
C GLU A 206 25.28 0.71 -12.00
N ASN A 207 25.29 -0.52 -11.45
CA ASN A 207 25.92 -1.67 -12.07
C ASN A 207 24.94 -2.83 -12.19
N THR A 208 24.77 -3.31 -13.41
CA THR A 208 23.93 -4.47 -13.75
C THR A 208 24.75 -5.60 -14.40
N ASP A 209 26.05 -5.64 -14.14
CA ASP A 209 26.92 -6.75 -14.56
C ASP A 209 26.58 -8.04 -13.80
N LEU A 210 26.96 -9.17 -14.35
CA LEU A 210 26.61 -10.50 -13.82
C LEU A 210 27.00 -10.65 -12.35
N LYS A 211 28.15 -10.15 -11.94
CA LYS A 211 28.63 -10.24 -10.55
C LYS A 211 27.69 -9.52 -9.58
N HIS A 212 27.32 -8.26 -9.88
CA HIS A 212 26.43 -7.47 -9.02
C HIS A 212 25.01 -8.06 -8.99
N VAL A 213 24.50 -8.55 -10.13
CA VAL A 213 23.21 -9.24 -10.21
C VAL A 213 23.24 -10.51 -9.36
N CYS A 214 24.30 -11.34 -9.44
CA CYS A 214 24.41 -12.55 -8.64
C CYS A 214 24.44 -12.24 -7.13
N ILE A 215 25.22 -11.24 -6.69
CA ILE A 215 25.27 -10.84 -5.28
C ILE A 215 23.88 -10.36 -4.80
N ALA A 216 23.22 -9.50 -5.57
CA ALA A 216 21.88 -9.00 -5.25
C ALA A 216 20.86 -10.15 -5.18
N THR A 217 20.93 -11.12 -6.12
CA THR A 217 20.07 -12.31 -6.16
C THR A 217 20.26 -13.19 -4.92
N VAL A 218 21.51 -13.48 -4.55
CA VAL A 218 21.80 -14.29 -3.36
C VAL A 218 21.27 -13.62 -2.10
N LEU A 219 21.54 -12.34 -1.91
CA LEU A 219 21.04 -11.61 -0.73
C LEU A 219 19.51 -11.50 -0.73
N ALA A 220 18.87 -11.27 -1.88
CA ALA A 220 17.42 -11.29 -2.00
C ALA A 220 16.84 -12.67 -1.67
N ALA A 221 17.46 -13.74 -2.17
CA ALA A 221 17.08 -15.11 -1.86
C ALA A 221 17.17 -15.42 -0.36
N VAL A 222 18.20 -14.91 0.33
CA VAL A 222 18.31 -15.06 1.80
C VAL A 222 17.12 -14.42 2.51
N HIS A 223 16.69 -13.21 2.13
CA HIS A 223 15.48 -12.59 2.70
C HIS A 223 14.24 -13.47 2.49
N VAL A 224 14.03 -13.95 1.27
CA VAL A 224 12.89 -14.80 0.91
C VAL A 224 12.93 -16.12 1.70
N LEU A 225 14.09 -16.77 1.81
CA LEU A 225 14.24 -18.02 2.55
C LEU A 225 13.94 -17.85 4.04
N ILE A 226 14.38 -16.77 4.68
CA ILE A 226 14.05 -16.50 6.10
C ILE A 226 12.53 -16.36 6.28
N LEU A 227 11.83 -15.68 5.37
CA LEU A 227 10.37 -15.55 5.40
C LEU A 227 9.67 -16.91 5.20
N VAL A 228 10.15 -17.75 4.29
CA VAL A 228 9.63 -19.11 4.11
C VAL A 228 9.82 -19.97 5.37
N LEU A 229 10.98 -19.89 6.01
CA LEU A 229 11.25 -20.58 7.27
C LEU A 229 10.37 -20.08 8.43
N SER A 230 10.05 -18.78 8.44
CA SER A 230 9.11 -18.16 9.39
C SER A 230 7.64 -18.49 9.07
N ARG A 231 7.37 -19.20 7.97
CA ARG A 231 6.03 -19.53 7.44
C ARG A 231 5.23 -18.31 6.97
N ASP A 232 5.91 -17.18 6.71
CA ASP A 232 5.32 -15.98 6.10
C ASP A 232 5.40 -16.08 4.57
N LEU A 233 4.53 -16.92 3.99
CA LEU A 233 4.52 -17.15 2.54
C LEU A 233 4.06 -15.94 1.75
N GLY A 234 3.13 -15.16 2.30
CA GLY A 234 2.64 -13.93 1.69
C GLY A 234 3.76 -12.90 1.56
N GLY A 235 4.49 -12.67 2.67
CA GLY A 235 5.69 -11.83 2.66
C GLY A 235 6.74 -12.34 1.68
N ALA A 236 7.06 -13.64 1.69
CA ALA A 236 8.03 -14.25 0.79
C ALA A 236 7.69 -14.00 -0.69
N LEU A 237 6.41 -14.15 -1.09
CA LEU A 237 5.95 -13.87 -2.44
C LEU A 237 6.07 -12.38 -2.80
N ILE A 238 5.74 -11.47 -1.89
CA ILE A 238 5.89 -10.01 -2.11
C ILE A 238 7.36 -9.66 -2.37
N PHE A 239 8.29 -10.16 -1.55
CA PHE A 239 9.72 -9.92 -1.72
C PHE A 239 10.23 -10.49 -3.04
N PHE A 240 9.85 -11.73 -3.35
CA PHE A 240 10.26 -12.41 -4.57
C PHE A 240 9.80 -11.66 -5.83
N VAL A 241 8.51 -11.35 -5.94
CA VAL A 241 7.95 -10.64 -7.11
C VAL A 241 8.54 -9.24 -7.23
N THR A 242 8.70 -8.53 -6.10
CA THR A 242 9.32 -7.21 -6.09
C THR A 242 10.76 -7.26 -6.61
N TYR A 243 11.55 -8.25 -6.17
CA TYR A 243 12.91 -8.44 -6.68
C TYR A 243 12.91 -8.68 -8.19
N LEU A 244 12.07 -9.60 -8.69
CA LEU A 244 12.02 -9.92 -10.12
C LEU A 244 11.65 -8.71 -10.99
N VAL A 245 10.65 -7.95 -10.58
CA VAL A 245 10.23 -6.74 -11.31
C VAL A 245 11.33 -5.69 -11.32
N MET A 246 11.97 -5.44 -10.17
CA MET A 246 13.06 -4.48 -10.06
C MET A 246 14.29 -4.92 -10.87
N LEU A 247 14.64 -6.20 -10.83
CA LEU A 247 15.72 -6.79 -11.61
C LEU A 247 15.48 -6.64 -13.11
N TYR A 248 14.27 -6.96 -13.57
CA TYR A 248 13.89 -6.81 -14.98
C TYR A 248 14.01 -5.37 -15.46
N VAL A 249 13.48 -4.41 -14.69
CA VAL A 249 13.52 -2.99 -15.07
C VAL A 249 14.92 -2.42 -15.01
N ALA A 250 15.76 -2.87 -14.07
CA ALA A 250 17.15 -2.45 -13.97
C ALA A 250 18.01 -2.99 -15.12
N THR A 251 17.88 -4.27 -15.46
CA THR A 251 18.71 -4.95 -16.45
C THR A 251 18.17 -4.89 -17.88
N ARG A 252 16.85 -4.71 -18.02
CA ARG A 252 16.10 -4.82 -19.29
C ARG A 252 16.29 -6.16 -20.03
N LYS A 253 16.72 -7.22 -19.31
CA LYS A 253 16.97 -8.55 -19.85
C LYS A 253 15.83 -9.48 -19.43
N LEU A 254 14.99 -9.88 -20.38
CA LEU A 254 13.85 -10.78 -20.17
C LEU A 254 14.31 -12.15 -19.63
N PHE A 255 15.52 -12.58 -19.97
CA PHE A 255 16.10 -13.85 -19.53
C PHE A 255 16.17 -13.95 -17.99
N TYR A 256 16.57 -12.88 -17.29
CA TYR A 256 16.61 -12.90 -15.83
C TYR A 256 15.20 -13.00 -15.21
N PHE A 257 14.23 -12.33 -15.82
CA PHE A 257 12.84 -12.42 -15.37
C PHE A 257 12.26 -13.82 -15.58
N ALA A 258 12.44 -14.39 -16.77
CA ALA A 258 11.94 -15.73 -17.10
C ALA A 258 12.65 -16.81 -16.25
N GLY A 259 13.96 -16.72 -16.08
CA GLY A 259 14.73 -17.62 -15.22
C GLY A 259 14.30 -17.55 -13.76
N GLY A 260 14.09 -16.32 -13.25
CA GLY A 260 13.57 -16.12 -11.91
C GLY A 260 12.17 -16.69 -11.73
N LEU A 261 11.25 -16.45 -12.70
CA LEU A 261 9.90 -17.01 -12.66
C LEU A 261 9.92 -18.56 -12.65
N LEU A 262 10.76 -19.18 -13.50
CA LEU A 262 10.93 -20.63 -13.51
C LEU A 262 11.45 -21.15 -12.16
N THR A 263 12.45 -20.49 -11.58
CA THR A 263 12.97 -20.81 -10.25
C THR A 263 11.87 -20.69 -9.18
N GLY A 264 11.03 -19.66 -9.24
CA GLY A 264 9.88 -19.48 -8.35
C GLY A 264 8.85 -20.61 -8.48
N CYS A 265 8.53 -21.05 -9.69
CA CYS A 265 7.64 -22.19 -9.93
C CYS A 265 8.22 -23.49 -9.32
N ILE A 266 9.51 -23.75 -9.53
CA ILE A 266 10.18 -24.90 -8.93
C ILE A 266 10.16 -24.80 -7.39
N ALA A 267 10.48 -23.64 -6.83
CA ALA A 267 10.45 -23.41 -5.39
C ALA A 267 9.04 -23.61 -4.80
N ALA A 268 7.98 -23.20 -5.51
CA ALA A 268 6.59 -23.41 -5.09
C ALA A 268 6.22 -24.90 -5.04
N VAL A 269 6.64 -25.70 -6.02
CA VAL A 269 6.45 -27.16 -6.04
C VAL A 269 7.20 -27.82 -4.87
N VAL A 270 8.46 -27.43 -4.66
CA VAL A 270 9.27 -27.92 -3.53
C VAL A 270 8.62 -27.53 -2.19
N ALA A 271 8.16 -26.29 -2.04
CA ALA A 271 7.48 -25.83 -0.84
C ALA A 271 6.19 -26.61 -0.57
N TYR A 272 5.41 -26.93 -1.59
CA TYR A 272 4.21 -27.77 -1.47
C TYR A 272 4.54 -29.18 -0.95
N GLN A 273 5.66 -29.76 -1.38
CA GLN A 273 6.07 -31.09 -0.92
C GLN A 273 6.64 -31.08 0.50
N LEU A 274 7.44 -30.09 0.84
CA LEU A 274 8.17 -30.03 2.12
C LEU A 274 7.34 -29.47 3.28
N PHE A 275 6.45 -28.49 3.02
CA PHE A 275 5.77 -27.76 4.08
C PHE A 275 4.29 -28.12 4.17
N SER A 276 3.87 -28.75 5.28
CA SER A 276 2.48 -29.15 5.52
C SER A 276 1.51 -27.95 5.47
N HIS A 277 1.90 -26.79 6.00
CA HIS A 277 1.06 -25.58 6.00
C HIS A 277 0.82 -25.03 4.58
N VAL A 278 1.76 -25.20 3.62
CA VAL A 278 1.55 -24.85 2.21
C VAL A 278 0.52 -25.79 1.59
N ARG A 279 0.69 -27.09 1.85
CA ARG A 279 -0.24 -28.13 1.36
C ARG A 279 -1.66 -27.91 1.84
N VAL A 280 -1.83 -27.61 3.13
CA VAL A 280 -3.15 -27.32 3.73
C VAL A 280 -3.83 -26.13 3.01
N ARG A 281 -3.11 -25.02 2.79
CA ARG A 281 -3.65 -23.85 2.08
C ARG A 281 -4.02 -24.16 0.64
N VAL A 282 -3.23 -24.95 -0.08
CA VAL A 282 -3.53 -25.34 -1.47
C VAL A 282 -4.75 -26.27 -1.52
N LEU A 283 -4.85 -27.24 -0.61
CA LEU A 283 -6.01 -28.14 -0.52
C LEU A 283 -7.29 -27.40 -0.17
N ALA A 284 -7.24 -26.48 0.80
CA ALA A 284 -8.36 -25.61 1.16
C ALA A 284 -8.80 -24.71 -0.01
N TRP A 285 -7.85 -24.26 -0.85
CA TRP A 285 -8.14 -23.47 -2.03
C TRP A 285 -8.76 -24.29 -3.17
N GLN A 286 -8.27 -25.52 -3.43
CA GLN A 286 -8.77 -26.37 -4.48
C GLN A 286 -10.23 -26.77 -4.27
N ASP A 287 -10.54 -27.30 -3.10
CA ASP A 287 -11.89 -27.76 -2.73
C ASP A 287 -12.24 -27.36 -1.29
N PRO A 288 -12.64 -26.08 -1.08
CA PRO A 288 -12.99 -25.60 0.25
C PRO A 288 -14.29 -26.19 0.77
N LEU A 289 -15.26 -26.53 -0.10
CA LEU A 289 -16.57 -27.02 0.33
C LEU A 289 -16.51 -28.43 0.94
N SER A 290 -15.70 -29.32 0.39
CA SER A 290 -15.49 -30.65 0.98
C SER A 290 -14.73 -30.61 2.32
N ARG A 291 -14.12 -29.47 2.65
CA ARG A 291 -13.31 -29.22 3.86
C ARG A 291 -13.88 -28.11 4.73
N ILE A 292 -15.17 -27.82 4.59
CA ILE A 292 -15.83 -26.71 5.27
C ILE A 292 -15.79 -26.81 6.79
N GLU A 293 -15.71 -28.01 7.35
CA GLU A 293 -15.63 -28.22 8.81
C GLU A 293 -14.23 -27.95 9.38
N ASN A 294 -13.20 -27.79 8.52
CA ASN A 294 -11.80 -27.66 8.90
C ASN A 294 -11.11 -26.49 8.15
N GLU A 295 -10.11 -26.81 7.33
CA GLU A 295 -9.23 -25.83 6.68
C GLU A 295 -9.95 -24.96 5.63
N GLY A 296 -11.06 -25.46 5.06
CA GLY A 296 -11.89 -24.75 4.07
C GLY A 296 -12.85 -23.72 4.66
N TYR A 297 -13.11 -23.78 5.98
CA TYR A 297 -14.13 -22.97 6.66
C TYR A 297 -14.00 -21.47 6.35
N GLN A 298 -12.81 -20.93 6.55
CA GLN A 298 -12.56 -19.49 6.37
C GLN A 298 -12.81 -19.02 4.93
N ILE A 299 -12.39 -19.80 3.93
CA ILE A 299 -12.62 -19.50 2.51
C ILE A 299 -14.11 -19.64 2.16
N CYS A 300 -14.79 -20.67 2.66
CA CYS A 300 -16.22 -20.84 2.43
C CYS A 300 -17.02 -19.69 3.00
N GLN A 301 -16.76 -19.29 4.25
CA GLN A 301 -17.44 -18.14 4.86
C GLN A 301 -17.18 -16.84 4.10
N SER A 302 -15.95 -16.65 3.60
CA SER A 302 -15.62 -15.52 2.75
C SER A 302 -16.44 -15.49 1.47
N LEU A 303 -16.56 -16.62 0.77
CA LEU A 303 -17.36 -16.73 -0.45
C LEU A 303 -18.85 -16.55 -0.21
N PHE A 304 -19.37 -17.09 0.92
CA PHE A 304 -20.76 -16.88 1.31
C PHE A 304 -21.04 -15.41 1.61
N ALA A 305 -20.16 -14.73 2.35
CA ALA A 305 -20.27 -13.31 2.64
C ALA A 305 -20.32 -12.47 1.35
N ILE A 306 -19.37 -12.70 0.43
CA ILE A 306 -19.36 -12.01 -0.88
C ILE A 306 -20.64 -12.30 -1.68
N GLY A 307 -21.11 -13.56 -1.69
CA GLY A 307 -22.31 -13.98 -2.39
C GLY A 307 -23.59 -13.37 -1.79
N THR A 308 -23.69 -13.33 -0.46
CA THR A 308 -24.83 -12.79 0.28
C THR A 308 -24.98 -11.28 0.09
N GLY A 309 -23.84 -10.56 0.05
CA GLY A 309 -23.85 -9.12 -0.17
C GLY A 309 -24.41 -8.67 -1.53
N GLY A 310 -24.32 -9.51 -2.56
CA GLY A 310 -24.77 -9.17 -3.91
C GLY A 310 -24.14 -7.88 -4.43
N TRP A 311 -24.88 -7.08 -5.22
CA TRP A 311 -24.37 -5.85 -5.81
C TRP A 311 -24.36 -4.65 -4.87
N PHE A 312 -25.35 -4.53 -3.97
CA PHE A 312 -25.58 -3.34 -3.15
C PHE A 312 -25.33 -3.57 -1.64
N GLY A 313 -25.00 -4.78 -1.24
CA GLY A 313 -24.72 -5.14 0.15
C GLY A 313 -25.99 -5.39 0.97
N MET A 314 -25.77 -5.99 2.13
CA MET A 314 -26.82 -6.17 3.14
C MET A 314 -27.14 -4.86 3.88
N GLY A 315 -26.17 -3.96 3.99
CA GLY A 315 -26.18 -2.77 4.85
C GLY A 315 -25.27 -2.98 6.07
N LEU A 316 -24.74 -1.88 6.61
CA LEU A 316 -23.89 -1.93 7.81
C LEU A 316 -24.68 -2.55 8.99
N TYR A 317 -24.06 -3.51 9.68
CA TYR A 317 -24.68 -4.32 10.77
C TYR A 317 -25.81 -5.28 10.33
N GLN A 318 -26.08 -5.43 9.03
CA GLN A 318 -27.07 -6.39 8.54
C GLN A 318 -26.42 -7.69 8.03
N GLY A 319 -25.11 -7.71 7.83
CA GLY A 319 -24.32 -8.90 7.54
C GLY A 319 -23.87 -9.63 8.80
N MET A 320 -23.18 -10.74 8.62
CA MET A 320 -22.57 -11.56 9.68
C MET A 320 -21.07 -11.79 9.42
N PRO A 321 -20.29 -10.77 9.14
CA PRO A 321 -18.87 -10.93 8.79
C PRO A 321 -18.05 -11.55 9.92
N GLU A 322 -18.50 -11.47 11.17
CA GLU A 322 -17.89 -12.11 12.34
C GLU A 322 -17.86 -13.65 12.28
N LYS A 323 -18.64 -14.26 11.38
CA LYS A 323 -18.53 -15.70 11.09
C LYS A 323 -17.21 -16.06 10.38
N ILE A 324 -16.57 -15.09 9.73
CA ILE A 324 -15.26 -15.29 9.12
C ILE A 324 -14.19 -15.12 10.21
N PRO A 325 -13.42 -16.15 10.55
CA PRO A 325 -12.34 -16.01 11.54
C PRO A 325 -11.34 -14.92 11.14
N VAL A 326 -10.99 -14.01 12.06
CA VAL A 326 -10.02 -12.93 11.86
C VAL A 326 -10.37 -12.00 10.69
N VAL A 327 -11.66 -11.79 10.47
CA VAL A 327 -12.22 -11.02 9.34
C VAL A 327 -11.62 -9.62 9.19
N GLU A 328 -11.30 -8.97 10.30
CA GLU A 328 -10.74 -7.61 10.30
C GLU A 328 -9.32 -7.51 9.74
N GLN A 329 -8.61 -8.63 9.57
CA GLN A 329 -7.25 -8.66 9.04
C GLN A 329 -7.23 -8.94 7.54
N ASP A 330 -7.13 -10.20 7.15
CA ASP A 330 -6.94 -10.64 5.77
C ASP A 330 -8.25 -10.86 5.00
N PHE A 331 -9.41 -10.94 5.68
CA PHE A 331 -10.72 -11.12 5.08
C PHE A 331 -11.62 -9.88 5.12
N ILE A 332 -11.09 -8.69 5.45
CA ILE A 332 -11.89 -7.46 5.55
C ILE A 332 -12.60 -7.10 4.24
N PHE A 333 -12.02 -7.47 3.10
CA PHE A 333 -12.62 -7.26 1.78
C PHE A 333 -13.94 -8.04 1.63
N SER A 334 -14.04 -9.24 2.22
CA SER A 334 -15.26 -10.04 2.23
C SER A 334 -16.36 -9.39 3.08
N ALA A 335 -15.99 -8.84 4.26
CA ALA A 335 -16.93 -8.08 5.10
C ALA A 335 -17.45 -6.82 4.38
N ILE A 336 -16.57 -6.12 3.65
CA ILE A 336 -16.96 -4.96 2.84
C ILE A 336 -17.91 -5.39 1.72
N ALA A 337 -17.63 -6.49 1.05
CA ALA A 337 -18.49 -7.01 -0.01
C ALA A 337 -19.85 -7.48 0.52
N GLU A 338 -19.90 -8.07 1.72
CA GLU A 338 -21.15 -8.50 2.36
C GLU A 338 -22.03 -7.31 2.74
N GLU A 339 -21.50 -6.34 3.48
CA GLU A 339 -22.30 -5.26 4.03
C GLU A 339 -22.48 -4.07 3.07
N MET A 340 -21.47 -3.71 2.29
CA MET A 340 -21.50 -2.57 1.36
C MET A 340 -21.73 -2.96 -0.09
N GLY A 341 -21.60 -4.26 -0.43
CA GLY A 341 -21.90 -4.81 -1.75
C GLY A 341 -20.74 -4.83 -2.74
N GLY A 342 -20.96 -5.60 -3.82
CA GLY A 342 -19.95 -5.83 -4.87
C GLY A 342 -19.53 -4.56 -5.61
N ILE A 343 -20.45 -3.62 -5.86
CA ILE A 343 -20.12 -2.34 -6.51
C ILE A 343 -19.18 -1.53 -5.64
N PHE A 344 -19.45 -1.43 -4.33
CA PHE A 344 -18.58 -0.73 -3.38
C PHE A 344 -17.19 -1.41 -3.31
N ALA A 345 -17.15 -2.74 -3.24
CA ALA A 345 -15.92 -3.52 -3.23
C ALA A 345 -15.07 -3.33 -4.51
N ILE A 346 -15.73 -3.27 -5.69
CA ILE A 346 -15.06 -2.95 -6.96
C ILE A 346 -14.52 -1.51 -6.93
N CYS A 347 -15.28 -0.54 -6.45
CA CYS A 347 -14.81 0.84 -6.30
C CYS A 347 -13.60 0.93 -5.38
N LEU A 348 -13.59 0.19 -4.26
CA LEU A 348 -12.43 0.08 -3.37
C LEU A 348 -11.18 -0.45 -4.09
N LEU A 349 -11.35 -1.53 -4.86
CA LEU A 349 -10.26 -2.09 -5.67
C LEU A 349 -9.77 -1.08 -6.72
N MET A 350 -10.67 -0.33 -7.36
CA MET A 350 -10.31 0.71 -8.31
C MET A 350 -9.53 1.86 -7.66
N VAL A 351 -9.84 2.25 -6.43
CA VAL A 351 -9.06 3.24 -5.67
C VAL A 351 -7.66 2.68 -5.35
N CYS A 352 -7.53 1.40 -4.96
CA CYS A 352 -6.24 0.75 -4.80
C CYS A 352 -5.42 0.73 -6.10
N ILE A 353 -6.07 0.42 -7.23
CA ILE A 353 -5.43 0.48 -8.57
C ILE A 353 -4.99 1.91 -8.91
N SER A 354 -5.77 2.92 -8.56
CA SER A 354 -5.39 4.32 -8.75
C SER A 354 -4.11 4.68 -7.98
N CYS A 355 -3.96 4.21 -6.74
CA CYS A 355 -2.72 4.39 -5.97
C CYS A 355 -1.54 3.70 -6.65
N PHE A 356 -1.73 2.45 -7.08
CA PHE A 356 -0.71 1.69 -7.82
C PHE A 356 -0.28 2.43 -9.10
N LEU A 357 -1.23 2.90 -9.91
CA LEU A 357 -0.94 3.68 -11.12
C LEU A 357 -0.19 4.98 -10.79
N MET A 358 -0.50 5.65 -9.68
CA MET A 358 0.25 6.83 -9.23
C MET A 358 1.70 6.49 -8.90
N PHE A 359 1.97 5.38 -8.20
CA PHE A 359 3.33 4.93 -7.89
C PHE A 359 4.12 4.66 -9.18
N PHE A 360 3.52 3.93 -10.12
CA PHE A 360 4.10 3.67 -11.43
C PHE A 360 4.33 4.95 -12.25
N ASN A 361 3.38 5.87 -12.23
CA ASN A 361 3.51 7.15 -12.94
C ASN A 361 4.69 7.97 -12.39
N VAL A 362 4.90 7.95 -11.06
CA VAL A 362 6.08 8.56 -10.44
C VAL A 362 7.35 7.86 -10.94
N ALA A 363 7.39 6.51 -10.90
CA ALA A 363 8.54 5.73 -11.36
C ALA A 363 8.91 6.02 -12.81
N MET A 364 7.93 6.05 -13.72
CA MET A 364 8.14 6.27 -15.16
C MET A 364 8.67 7.66 -15.48
N GLN A 365 8.40 8.65 -14.65
CA GLN A 365 8.81 10.04 -14.87
C GLN A 365 10.09 10.45 -14.13
N MET A 366 10.66 9.57 -13.28
CA MET A 366 11.95 9.81 -12.63
C MET A 366 13.10 9.64 -13.61
N LYS A 367 14.03 10.61 -13.58
CA LYS A 367 15.25 10.60 -14.41
C LYS A 367 16.34 9.71 -13.81
N GLU A 368 16.56 9.82 -12.50
CA GLU A 368 17.57 9.05 -11.79
C GLU A 368 17.11 7.61 -11.58
N GLN A 369 17.89 6.62 -12.03
CA GLN A 369 17.57 5.19 -11.98
C GLN A 369 17.31 4.70 -10.55
N PHE A 370 18.04 5.20 -9.56
CA PHE A 370 17.86 4.85 -8.16
C PHE A 370 16.44 5.14 -7.67
N TYR A 371 15.97 6.38 -7.83
CA TYR A 371 14.62 6.77 -7.40
C TYR A 371 13.51 6.14 -8.24
N LYS A 372 13.80 5.89 -9.53
CA LYS A 372 12.91 5.11 -10.40
C LYS A 372 12.67 3.72 -9.86
N LEU A 373 13.74 3.01 -9.46
CA LEU A 373 13.67 1.66 -8.90
C LEU A 373 12.94 1.64 -7.55
N ILE A 374 13.14 2.67 -6.70
CA ILE A 374 12.40 2.76 -5.42
C ILE A 374 10.90 2.92 -5.67
N ALA A 375 10.49 3.89 -6.51
CA ALA A 375 9.08 4.10 -6.78
C ALA A 375 8.42 2.86 -7.41
N LEU A 376 9.13 2.18 -8.33
CA LEU A 376 8.69 0.95 -8.96
C LEU A 376 8.57 -0.19 -7.94
N GLY A 377 9.61 -0.39 -7.11
CA GLY A 377 9.62 -1.44 -6.10
C GLY A 377 8.51 -1.27 -5.08
N LEU A 378 8.31 -0.05 -4.54
CA LEU A 378 7.22 0.23 -3.61
C LEU A 378 5.85 0.08 -4.28
N GLY A 379 5.72 0.48 -5.55
CA GLY A 379 4.51 0.24 -6.34
C GLY A 379 4.21 -1.24 -6.51
N THR A 380 5.23 -2.06 -6.78
CA THR A 380 5.09 -3.51 -6.88
C THR A 380 4.70 -4.15 -5.56
N VAL A 381 5.35 -3.76 -4.44
CA VAL A 381 4.99 -4.20 -3.09
C VAL A 381 3.51 -3.91 -2.81
N TYR A 382 3.08 -2.66 -3.02
CA TYR A 382 1.71 -2.24 -2.76
C TYR A 382 0.70 -2.98 -3.64
N GLY A 383 0.91 -2.97 -4.96
CA GLY A 383 -0.04 -3.59 -5.91
C GLY A 383 -0.12 -5.10 -5.75
N PHE A 384 1.02 -5.76 -5.51
CA PHE A 384 1.03 -7.20 -5.31
C PHE A 384 0.42 -7.60 -3.95
N GLN A 385 0.58 -6.78 -2.91
CA GLN A 385 -0.09 -6.97 -1.62
C GLN A 385 -1.61 -6.89 -1.77
N VAL A 386 -2.15 -5.89 -2.49
CA VAL A 386 -3.59 -5.80 -2.81
C VAL A 386 -4.06 -7.03 -3.59
N PHE A 387 -3.29 -7.46 -4.60
CA PHE A 387 -3.59 -8.65 -5.40
C PHE A 387 -3.67 -9.93 -4.56
N LEU A 388 -2.69 -10.14 -3.65
CA LEU A 388 -2.68 -11.32 -2.77
C LEU A 388 -3.87 -11.34 -1.82
N THR A 389 -4.24 -10.20 -1.24
CA THR A 389 -5.38 -10.10 -0.31
C THR A 389 -6.69 -10.37 -1.04
N VAL A 390 -6.99 -9.62 -2.10
CA VAL A 390 -8.25 -9.76 -2.84
C VAL A 390 -8.33 -11.13 -3.54
N GLY A 391 -7.23 -11.58 -4.16
CA GLY A 391 -7.16 -12.88 -4.81
C GLY A 391 -7.36 -14.05 -3.84
N GLY A 392 -6.85 -13.92 -2.60
CA GLY A 392 -7.03 -14.93 -1.56
C GLY A 392 -8.48 -15.08 -1.10
N VAL A 393 -9.15 -13.96 -0.81
CA VAL A 393 -10.53 -13.96 -0.30
C VAL A 393 -11.57 -14.33 -1.36
N THR A 394 -11.27 -14.07 -2.64
CA THR A 394 -12.13 -14.44 -3.79
C THR A 394 -11.84 -15.83 -4.33
N LYS A 395 -10.99 -16.62 -3.69
CA LYS A 395 -10.55 -17.94 -4.18
C LYS A 395 -9.86 -17.91 -5.55
N PHE A 396 -9.33 -16.77 -5.98
CA PHE A 396 -8.56 -16.69 -7.22
C PHE A 396 -7.17 -17.33 -7.06
N ILE A 397 -6.56 -17.17 -5.88
CA ILE A 397 -5.29 -17.79 -5.46
C ILE A 397 -5.45 -18.37 -4.05
N PRO A 398 -4.55 -19.28 -3.60
CA PRO A 398 -4.54 -19.71 -2.20
C PRO A 398 -4.35 -18.51 -1.26
N SER A 399 -5.14 -18.48 -0.16
CA SER A 399 -5.03 -17.41 0.84
C SER A 399 -3.62 -17.38 1.47
N THR A 400 -3.04 -16.18 1.53
CA THR A 400 -1.67 -15.96 2.04
C THR A 400 -1.63 -15.30 3.42
N GLY A 401 -2.76 -14.81 3.94
CA GLY A 401 -2.83 -14.14 5.24
C GLY A 401 -2.25 -12.70 5.20
N VAL A 402 -2.23 -12.07 4.04
CA VAL A 402 -1.73 -10.70 3.86
C VAL A 402 -2.88 -9.71 4.00
N THR A 403 -2.65 -8.61 4.72
CA THR A 403 -3.64 -7.56 4.97
C THR A 403 -3.83 -6.63 3.78
N LEU A 404 -5.06 -6.10 3.59
CA LEU A 404 -5.34 -5.06 2.60
C LEU A 404 -4.76 -3.71 3.06
N PRO A 405 -3.84 -3.10 2.30
CA PRO A 405 -3.12 -1.89 2.72
C PRO A 405 -4.07 -0.75 3.12
N LEU A 406 -3.84 -0.15 4.29
CA LEU A 406 -4.60 0.94 4.91
C LEU A 406 -6.04 0.60 5.35
N VAL A 407 -6.62 -0.49 4.87
CA VAL A 407 -8.02 -0.87 5.13
C VAL A 407 -8.11 -1.89 6.26
N SER A 408 -7.29 -2.95 6.21
CA SER A 408 -7.28 -4.00 7.22
C SER A 408 -6.78 -3.54 8.58
N TYR A 409 -7.25 -4.22 9.62
CA TYR A 409 -6.64 -4.12 10.95
C TYR A 409 -5.25 -4.74 10.93
N GLY A 410 -4.24 -3.93 11.25
CA GLY A 410 -2.85 -4.37 11.32
C GLY A 410 -1.92 -3.17 11.52
N GLY A 411 -1.51 -2.93 12.77
CA GLY A 411 -0.74 -1.74 13.12
C GLY A 411 0.56 -1.58 12.32
N SER A 412 1.35 -2.65 12.20
CA SER A 412 2.61 -2.63 11.44
C SER A 412 2.37 -2.42 9.94
N SER A 413 1.34 -3.06 9.38
CA SER A 413 0.98 -2.93 7.97
C SER A 413 0.49 -1.52 7.64
N LEU A 414 -0.37 -0.94 8.48
CA LEU A 414 -0.82 0.43 8.35
C LEU A 414 0.35 1.42 8.42
N PHE A 415 1.21 1.28 9.44
CA PHE A 415 2.36 2.15 9.65
C PHE A 415 3.33 2.08 8.46
N SER A 416 3.72 0.88 8.04
CA SER A 416 4.63 0.68 6.91
C SER A 416 4.04 1.19 5.60
N THR A 417 2.74 1.02 5.38
CA THR A 417 2.06 1.53 4.18
C THR A 417 2.03 3.06 4.16
N MET A 418 1.77 3.72 5.29
CA MET A 418 1.87 5.18 5.37
C MET A 418 3.29 5.68 5.08
N ILE A 419 4.33 4.96 5.53
CA ILE A 419 5.73 5.24 5.16
C ILE A 419 5.93 5.09 3.64
N MET A 420 5.42 4.02 3.02
CA MET A 420 5.52 3.83 1.56
C MET A 420 4.89 5.00 0.79
N PHE A 421 3.69 5.41 1.19
CA PHE A 421 3.03 6.58 0.59
C PHE A 421 3.85 7.86 0.77
N ALA A 422 4.43 8.06 1.95
CA ALA A 422 5.29 9.21 2.23
C ALA A 422 6.59 9.22 1.40
N VAL A 423 7.23 8.05 1.20
CA VAL A 423 8.39 7.92 0.30
C VAL A 423 8.00 8.31 -1.12
N VAL A 424 6.88 7.78 -1.63
CA VAL A 424 6.41 8.12 -2.99
C VAL A 424 6.02 9.58 -3.12
N GLN A 425 5.44 10.18 -2.06
CA GLN A 425 5.22 11.64 -2.03
C GLN A 425 6.52 12.43 -2.13
N GLY A 426 7.56 12.02 -1.40
CA GLY A 426 8.90 12.62 -1.48
C GLY A 426 9.49 12.54 -2.90
N LEU A 427 9.35 11.39 -3.57
CA LEU A 427 9.77 11.19 -4.95
C LEU A 427 8.94 12.04 -5.93
N TYR A 428 7.63 12.15 -5.71
CA TYR A 428 6.77 13.01 -6.51
C TYR A 428 7.18 14.48 -6.43
N ILE A 429 7.46 14.99 -5.23
CA ILE A 429 7.90 16.38 -5.01
C ILE A 429 9.25 16.61 -5.69
N ARG A 430 10.23 15.69 -5.48
CA ARG A 430 11.54 15.75 -6.14
C ARG A 430 11.42 15.86 -7.65
N ARG A 431 10.56 15.06 -8.27
CA ARG A 431 10.28 15.11 -9.71
C ARG A 431 9.77 16.48 -10.14
N GLN A 432 8.84 17.09 -9.37
CA GLN A 432 8.31 18.42 -9.67
C GLN A 432 9.39 19.49 -9.58
N ASP A 433 10.31 19.38 -8.62
CA ASP A 433 11.45 20.31 -8.46
C ASP A 433 12.44 20.20 -9.63
N GLU A 434 12.75 18.98 -10.08
CA GLU A 434 13.60 18.73 -11.25
C GLU A 434 12.97 19.29 -12.54
N GLY A 435 11.65 19.16 -12.71
CA GLY A 435 10.89 19.73 -13.84
C GLY A 435 10.99 21.26 -13.86
N ALA A 436 10.67 21.90 -12.74
CA ALA A 436 10.72 23.36 -12.61
C ALA A 436 12.14 23.93 -12.79
N ALA A 437 13.18 23.23 -12.33
CA ALA A 437 14.57 23.62 -12.53
C ALA A 437 14.99 23.58 -14.02
N ASN A 438 14.51 22.58 -14.78
CA ASN A 438 14.77 22.48 -16.21
C ASN A 438 14.05 23.58 -17.02
N GLU A 439 12.79 23.88 -16.68
CA GLU A 439 12.04 24.99 -17.31
C GLU A 439 12.74 26.33 -17.10
N ARG A 440 13.24 26.62 -15.89
CA ARG A 440 14.01 27.83 -15.59
C ARG A 440 15.32 27.88 -16.36
N LYS A 441 16.04 26.78 -16.55
CA LYS A 441 17.26 26.72 -17.36
C LYS A 441 16.98 26.98 -18.84
N ASN A 442 15.86 26.45 -19.35
CA ASN A 442 15.48 26.64 -20.75
C ASN A 442 14.91 28.05 -21.02
N ALA A 443 14.32 28.70 -20.01
CA ALA A 443 13.82 30.09 -20.11
C ALA A 443 14.89 31.15 -19.87
N ALA A 444 16.09 30.80 -19.35
CA ALA A 444 17.19 31.72 -19.19
C ALA A 444 17.76 32.09 -20.58
N PRO A 445 17.92 33.38 -20.91
CA PRO A 445 18.53 33.78 -22.19
C PRO A 445 19.93 33.18 -22.33
N PRO A 446 20.34 32.81 -23.54
CA PRO A 446 21.67 32.26 -23.77
C PRO A 446 22.71 33.19 -23.20
N ARG A 447 23.55 32.71 -22.27
CA ARG A 447 24.69 33.47 -21.79
C ARG A 447 25.46 33.93 -23.01
N ARG A 448 25.50 35.27 -23.24
CA ARG A 448 26.39 35.85 -24.22
C ARG A 448 27.78 35.29 -23.97
N ARG A 449 28.31 34.52 -24.92
CA ARG A 449 29.73 34.21 -24.96
C ARG A 449 30.42 35.58 -24.98
N LYS A 450 31.20 35.91 -23.96
CA LYS A 450 32.18 36.97 -24.05
C LYS A 450 33.08 36.57 -25.22
N THR A 451 32.88 37.20 -26.35
CA THR A 451 33.82 37.18 -27.43
C THR A 451 35.04 37.94 -26.90
N GLY A 452 36.18 37.24 -26.75
CA GLY A 452 37.46 37.85 -26.38
C GLY A 452 37.97 38.73 -27.51
N PHE A 453 37.40 39.94 -27.68
CA PHE A 453 37.83 40.97 -28.66
C PHE A 453 37.79 42.36 -28.06
N ASP A 454 37.81 42.57 -26.75
CA ASP A 454 37.84 43.88 -26.11
C ASP A 454 39.08 44.11 -25.22
N GLU A 455 40.21 43.48 -25.53
CA GLU A 455 41.46 43.71 -24.79
C GLU A 455 42.65 44.28 -25.64
N ASP A 456 42.43 44.76 -26.88
CA ASP A 456 43.53 45.28 -27.73
C ASP A 456 43.32 46.70 -28.24
N VAL A 457 42.69 47.61 -27.47
CA VAL A 457 42.61 49.05 -27.83
C VAL A 457 42.90 49.95 -26.63
N GLU A 458 43.98 49.75 -25.91
CA GLU A 458 44.54 50.76 -24.99
C GLU A 458 46.08 50.62 -24.85
N THR A 459 46.77 50.67 -26.01
CA THR A 459 48.21 51.03 -26.01
C THR A 459 48.57 51.61 -27.36
N PHE A 460 48.15 52.85 -27.63
CA PHE A 460 48.83 53.80 -28.54
C PHE A 460 48.12 55.16 -28.47
N SER A 461 48.49 55.96 -27.47
CA SER A 461 48.63 57.42 -27.58
C SER A 461 49.24 58.02 -26.32
#